data_b6486bf903edfc95b0208e86858b4b90
#
_entry.id   b6486bf903edfc95b0208e86858b4b90
#
_cell.length_a   1.000
_cell.length_b   1.000
_cell.length_c   1.000
_cell.angle_alpha   90.00
_cell.angle_beta   90.00
_cell.angle_gamma   90.00
#
_symmetry.space_group_name_H-M   'P 1'
#
loop_
_entity.id
_entity.type
_entity.pdbx_description
1 polymer ?
#
loop_
_entity_poly.entity_id
_entity_poly.type
_entity_poly.pdbx_seq_one_letter_code
_entity_poly.pdbx_strand_id
1 'polypeptide(L)'
;MAIQFLNTVNFNKNQLNFARIQNLGADPNAANSSIGQIYFNTAADTLKQYVADKEGSGNPGWVEVGSDSVEAGYGIGITYTGGNAIIRNTGLVSVLDGTYINLT
;
A
#
# COMPACT_ATOMS: atom_id res chain seq x y z
N MET A 1 -25.41 10.68 16.52
CA MET A 1 -25.93 11.05 15.19
C MET A 1 -24.85 11.75 14.40
N ALA A 2 -24.70 11.39 13.17
CA ALA A 2 -23.68 12.02 12.32
C ALA A 2 -24.24 13.28 11.67
N ILE A 3 -23.38 14.27 11.51
CA ILE A 3 -23.72 15.48 10.78
C ILE A 3 -23.25 15.30 9.34
N GLN A 4 -24.14 15.52 8.38
CA GLN A 4 -23.77 15.38 6.97
C GLN A 4 -23.46 16.75 6.39
N PHE A 5 -22.36 16.82 5.67
CA PHE A 5 -22.00 18.00 4.92
C PHE A 5 -22.32 17.75 3.45
N LEU A 6 -23.15 18.58 2.88
CA LEU A 6 -23.60 18.41 1.49
C LEU A 6 -22.68 19.10 0.48
N ASN A 7 -21.69 19.82 0.96
CA ASN A 7 -20.71 20.50 0.14
C ASN A 7 -19.34 20.34 0.75
N THR A 8 -18.33 20.77 0.01
CA THR A 8 -16.95 20.75 0.48
C THR A 8 -16.81 21.57 1.75
N VAL A 9 -16.07 21.05 2.72
CA VAL A 9 -15.73 21.76 3.94
C VAL A 9 -14.31 22.30 3.82
N ASN A 10 -14.16 23.60 3.99
CA ASN A 10 -12.87 24.26 3.86
C ASN A 10 -12.33 24.59 5.26
N PHE A 11 -11.24 23.95 5.64
CA PHE A 11 -10.60 24.21 6.94
C PHE A 11 -9.56 25.31 6.87
N ASN A 12 -9.38 25.94 5.71
CA ASN A 12 -8.47 27.07 5.54
C ASN A 12 -7.05 26.76 6.07
N LYS A 13 -6.54 25.59 5.72
CA LYS A 13 -5.21 25.12 6.11
C LYS A 13 -5.05 24.85 7.62
N ASN A 14 -6.13 24.80 8.33
CA ASN A 14 -6.08 24.48 9.77
C ASN A 14 -6.16 22.98 10.00
N GLN A 15 -5.59 22.55 11.09
CA GLN A 15 -5.57 21.13 11.48
C GLN A 15 -6.87 20.70 12.13
N LEU A 16 -7.11 19.41 12.07
CA LEU A 16 -8.14 18.75 12.85
C LEU A 16 -7.45 18.08 14.04
N ASN A 17 -7.70 18.58 15.25
CA ASN A 17 -7.11 17.99 16.45
C ASN A 17 -7.96 16.83 16.92
N PHE A 18 -7.30 15.72 17.27
CA PHE A 18 -7.96 14.53 17.83
C PHE A 18 -9.02 13.94 16.89
N ALA A 19 -8.90 14.20 15.60
CA ALA A 19 -9.84 13.68 14.62
C ALA A 19 -9.47 12.25 14.24
N ARG A 20 -10.48 11.49 13.85
CA ARG A 20 -10.30 10.14 13.30
C ARG A 20 -11.01 10.10 11.95
N ILE A 21 -10.42 9.39 11.00
CA ILE A 21 -11.15 9.06 9.78
C ILE A 21 -12.05 7.86 10.06
N GLN A 22 -12.94 7.58 9.13
CA GLN A 22 -13.85 6.45 9.28
C GLN A 22 -13.07 5.14 9.42
N ASN A 23 -13.50 4.30 10.36
CA ASN A 23 -12.92 2.97 10.59
C ASN A 23 -13.90 1.93 10.08
N LEU A 24 -13.42 1.05 9.20
CA LEU A 24 -14.25 -0.01 8.63
C LEU A 24 -13.45 -1.31 8.61
N GLY A 25 -14.15 -2.45 8.67
CA GLY A 25 -13.51 -3.76 8.62
C GLY A 25 -13.28 -4.28 7.21
N ALA A 26 -13.80 -3.59 6.20
CA ALA A 26 -13.65 -4.00 4.81
C ALA A 26 -13.79 -2.78 3.91
N ASP A 27 -13.30 -2.91 2.68
CA ASP A 27 -13.39 -1.83 1.70
C ASP A 27 -14.85 -1.54 1.36
N PRO A 28 -15.28 -0.28 1.33
CA PRO A 28 -16.59 0.06 0.79
C PRO A 28 -16.72 -0.39 -0.65
N ASN A 29 -17.94 -0.71 -1.07
CA ASN A 29 -18.16 -1.10 -2.47
C ASN A 29 -18.06 0.13 -3.37
N ALA A 30 -18.00 -0.11 -4.69
CA ALA A 30 -17.79 0.96 -5.66
C ALA A 30 -18.87 2.04 -5.58
N ALA A 31 -20.11 1.66 -5.27
CA ALA A 31 -21.19 2.63 -5.20
C ALA A 31 -21.04 3.61 -4.05
N ASN A 32 -20.30 3.22 -3.02
CA ASN A 32 -20.07 4.06 -1.85
C ASN A 32 -18.63 4.58 -1.81
N SER A 33 -17.94 4.60 -2.93
CA SER A 33 -16.54 4.99 -3.01
C SER A 33 -16.33 6.09 -4.04
N SER A 34 -15.45 7.01 -3.74
CA SER A 34 -15.10 8.12 -4.63
C SER A 34 -13.60 8.29 -4.67
N ILE A 35 -13.07 8.68 -5.82
CA ILE A 35 -11.64 8.89 -5.99
C ILE A 35 -11.14 9.89 -4.95
N GLY A 36 -10.09 9.52 -4.24
CA GLY A 36 -9.53 10.34 -3.18
C GLY A 36 -10.10 10.09 -1.80
N GLN A 37 -11.12 9.26 -1.70
CA GLN A 37 -11.70 8.88 -0.41
C GLN A 37 -10.70 8.06 0.39
N ILE A 38 -10.65 8.27 1.70
CA ILE A 38 -9.76 7.51 2.58
C ILE A 38 -10.57 6.93 3.74
N TYR A 39 -10.11 5.79 4.26
CA TYR A 39 -10.67 5.23 5.49
C TYR A 39 -9.59 4.36 6.15
N PHE A 40 -9.80 4.03 7.42
CA PHE A 40 -8.87 3.14 8.13
C PHE A 40 -9.47 1.74 8.18
N ASN A 41 -8.76 0.76 7.62
CA ASN A 41 -9.20 -0.63 7.62
C ASN A 41 -8.74 -1.31 8.89
N THR A 42 -9.68 -1.67 9.75
CA THR A 42 -9.36 -2.25 11.06
C THR A 42 -8.94 -3.70 10.98
N ALA A 43 -9.32 -4.40 9.93
CA ALA A 43 -8.90 -5.79 9.74
C ALA A 43 -7.46 -5.88 9.26
N ALA A 44 -7.07 -5.00 8.34
CA ALA A 44 -5.71 -4.94 7.83
C ALA A 44 -4.81 -4.01 8.64
N ASP A 45 -5.40 -3.22 9.53
CA ASP A 45 -4.69 -2.25 10.38
C ASP A 45 -3.90 -1.26 9.53
N THR A 46 -4.53 -0.70 8.51
CA THR A 46 -3.86 0.18 7.57
C THR A 46 -4.83 1.23 7.01
N LEU A 47 -4.27 2.36 6.62
CA LEU A 47 -5.02 3.41 5.95
C LEU A 47 -5.19 3.04 4.48
N LYS A 48 -6.39 3.22 3.95
CA LYS A 48 -6.70 2.88 2.56
C LYS A 48 -7.19 4.10 1.81
N GLN A 49 -6.95 4.10 0.50
CA GLN A 49 -7.31 5.19 -0.39
C GLN A 49 -7.95 4.63 -1.66
N TYR A 50 -9.01 5.28 -2.13
CA TYR A 50 -9.65 4.89 -3.39
C TYR A 50 -8.98 5.65 -4.53
N VAL A 51 -8.46 4.92 -5.51
CA VAL A 51 -7.70 5.50 -6.62
C VAL A 51 -8.37 5.15 -7.94
N ALA A 52 -8.09 5.94 -8.97
CA ALA A 52 -8.70 5.76 -10.27
C ALA A 52 -8.15 4.56 -11.04
N ASP A 53 -6.89 4.22 -10.76
CA ASP A 53 -6.21 3.15 -11.48
C ASP A 53 -5.47 2.27 -10.50
N LYS A 54 -6.15 1.24 -10.00
CA LYS A 54 -5.56 0.38 -9.00
C LYS A 54 -4.49 -0.49 -9.63
N GLU A 55 -3.26 -0.26 -9.23
CA GLU A 55 -2.11 -1.10 -9.62
C GLU A 55 -1.95 -1.28 -11.13
N GLY A 56 -2.30 -0.26 -11.89
CA GLY A 56 -2.15 -0.31 -13.32
C GLY A 56 -3.23 -1.08 -14.05
N SER A 57 -4.30 -1.44 -13.35
CA SER A 57 -5.38 -2.24 -13.95
C SER A 57 -6.27 -1.44 -14.90
N GLY A 58 -6.23 -0.11 -14.81
CA GLY A 58 -7.15 0.74 -15.56
C GLY A 58 -8.50 0.88 -14.89
N ASN A 59 -8.69 0.28 -13.72
CA ASN A 59 -9.94 0.30 -12.99
C ASN A 59 -9.76 0.89 -11.61
N PRO A 60 -10.77 1.59 -11.08
CA PRO A 60 -10.68 2.13 -9.72
C PRO A 60 -10.65 1.03 -8.69
N GLY A 61 -10.07 1.32 -7.55
CA GLY A 61 -10.05 0.39 -6.44
C GLY A 61 -9.38 0.98 -5.23
N TRP A 62 -9.42 0.20 -4.13
CA TRP A 62 -8.82 0.58 -2.86
C TRP A 62 -7.39 0.06 -2.78
N VAL A 63 -6.46 0.93 -2.38
CA VAL A 63 -5.06 0.56 -2.17
C VAL A 63 -4.62 1.06 -0.81
N GLU A 64 -3.55 0.48 -0.27
CA GLU A 64 -2.97 0.93 0.99
C GLU A 64 -2.17 2.20 0.76
N VAL A 65 -2.31 3.14 1.67
CA VAL A 65 -1.57 4.40 1.60
C VAL A 65 -0.17 4.17 2.16
N GLY A 66 0.84 4.58 1.39
CA GLY A 66 2.22 4.52 1.84
C GLY A 66 2.88 3.17 1.75
N SER A 67 2.18 2.21 1.15
CA SER A 67 2.72 0.88 1.01
C SER A 67 3.23 0.70 -0.39
N ASP A 68 4.49 0.88 -0.59
CA ASP A 68 5.10 0.51 -1.86
C ASP A 68 5.42 -0.96 -1.79
N SER A 69 4.85 -1.73 -2.67
CA SER A 69 5.16 -3.14 -2.67
C SER A 69 6.43 -3.36 -3.44
N VAL A 70 7.41 -3.91 -2.75
CA VAL A 70 8.63 -4.39 -3.38
C VAL A 70 8.51 -5.89 -3.42
N GLU A 71 8.52 -6.46 -4.62
CA GLU A 71 8.41 -7.89 -4.77
C GLU A 71 9.74 -8.49 -5.17
N ALA A 72 10.02 -9.66 -4.62
CA ALA A 72 11.22 -10.38 -4.97
C ALA A 72 11.03 -11.04 -6.33
N GLY A 73 11.96 -10.80 -7.25
CA GLY A 73 12.01 -11.53 -8.49
C GLY A 73 12.70 -12.88 -8.30
N TYR A 74 12.85 -13.60 -9.40
CA TYR A 74 13.49 -14.91 -9.33
C TYR A 74 14.95 -14.74 -8.87
N GLY A 75 15.32 -15.50 -7.86
CA GLY A 75 16.67 -15.47 -7.31
C GLY A 75 16.93 -14.37 -6.32
N ILE A 76 15.92 -13.60 -5.95
CA ILE A 76 16.04 -12.50 -5.00
C ILE A 76 15.11 -12.77 -3.82
N GLY A 77 15.64 -12.68 -2.62
CA GLY A 77 14.85 -12.76 -1.40
C GLY A 77 14.80 -11.40 -0.73
N ILE A 78 13.64 -11.05 -0.20
CA ILE A 78 13.45 -9.79 0.51
C ILE A 78 12.86 -10.09 1.86
N THR A 79 13.49 -9.57 2.92
CA THR A 79 13.01 -9.68 4.28
C THR A 79 12.89 -8.29 4.87
N TYR A 80 11.81 -8.04 5.60
CA TYR A 80 11.60 -6.75 6.24
C TYR A 80 11.85 -6.90 7.74
N THR A 81 12.76 -6.09 8.26
CA THR A 81 13.10 -6.13 9.66
C THR A 81 13.34 -4.71 10.16
N GLY A 82 12.61 -4.31 11.20
CA GLY A 82 12.79 -3.00 11.81
C GLY A 82 12.55 -1.84 10.85
N GLY A 83 11.65 -2.01 9.89
CA GLY A 83 11.37 -0.98 8.92
C GLY A 83 12.32 -0.97 7.73
N ASN A 84 13.26 -1.89 7.67
CA ASN A 84 14.22 -1.99 6.59
C ASN A 84 13.93 -3.19 5.71
N ALA A 85 14.16 -3.05 4.42
CA ALA A 85 14.10 -4.16 3.49
C ALA A 85 15.52 -4.71 3.31
N ILE A 86 15.70 -5.98 3.61
CA ILE A 86 16.97 -6.66 3.42
C ILE A 86 16.86 -7.50 2.16
N ILE A 87 17.69 -7.22 1.19
CA ILE A 87 17.64 -7.89 -0.11
C ILE A 87 18.78 -8.89 -0.20
N ARG A 88 18.46 -10.10 -0.57
CA ARG A 88 19.43 -11.17 -0.68
C ARG A 88 19.37 -11.81 -2.04
N ASN A 89 20.52 -12.30 -2.48
CA ASN A 89 20.58 -13.16 -3.63
C ASN A 89 20.36 -14.59 -3.15
N THR A 90 19.28 -15.21 -3.59
CA THR A 90 18.95 -16.58 -3.19
C THR A 90 19.09 -17.58 -4.32
N GLY A 91 19.39 -17.15 -5.53
CA GLY A 91 19.38 -18.03 -6.68
C GLY A 91 20.66 -18.14 -7.46
N LEU A 92 21.60 -17.23 -7.26
CA LEU A 92 22.80 -17.22 -8.10
C LEU A 92 24.01 -17.88 -7.48
N VAL A 93 23.89 -18.37 -6.29
CA VAL A 93 25.03 -18.98 -5.62
C VAL A 93 25.57 -20.17 -6.38
N SER A 94 24.68 -20.97 -6.90
CA SER A 94 25.12 -22.16 -7.59
C SER A 94 25.72 -21.84 -8.95
N VAL A 95 25.43 -20.69 -9.49
CA VAL A 95 26.00 -20.34 -10.78
C VAL A 95 27.45 -20.00 -10.67
N LEU A 96 27.82 -19.45 -9.56
CA LEU A 96 29.20 -19.12 -9.32
C LEU A 96 30.06 -20.27 -9.09
N ASP A 97 29.44 -21.38 -8.86
CA ASP A 97 30.12 -22.52 -8.67
C ASP A 97 30.78 -22.89 -9.85
N GLY A 98 31.63 -22.55 -10.05
CA GLY A 98 32.33 -22.89 -11.01
C GLY A 98 31.97 -23.17 -12.19
N THR A 99 31.59 -23.00 -12.60
CA THR A 99 31.42 -23.32 -13.79
C THR A 99 32.03 -22.32 -14.63
N TYR A 100 32.11 -21.90 -14.34
CA TYR A 100 32.44 -21.04 -14.74
C TYR A 100 33.25 -20.36 -14.46
N ILE A 101 33.14 -20.33 -14.04
CA ILE A 101 33.70 -19.62 -13.69
C ILE A 101 34.81 -19.82 -13.45
N ASN A 102 35.17 -20.21 -13.61
CA ASN A 102 36.03 -20.24 -13.52
C ASN A 102 36.68 -19.78 -13.83
N LEU A 103 36.44 -19.60 -13.76
CA LEU A 103 36.77 -19.00 -13.98
C LEU A 103 37.79 -19.21 -13.89
N THR A 104 38.09 -19.61 -13.98
CA THR A 104 38.94 -19.68 -13.99
C THR A 104 39.61 -19.57 -14.27
#